data_cbbaa58fd35624f210c2bdd1bf82bdf0
#
_entry.id   cbbaa58fd35624f210c2bdd1bf82bdf0
#
_cell.length_a   1.000
_cell.length_b   1.000
_cell.length_c   1.000
_cell.angle_alpha   90.00
_cell.angle_beta   90.00
_cell.angle_gamma   90.00
#
_symmetry.space_group_name_H-M   'P 1'
#
loop_
_entity.id
_entity.type
_entity.pdbx_description
1 polymer ?
#
loop_
_entity_poly.entity_id
_entity_poly.type
_entity_poly.pdbx_seq_one_letter_code
_entity_poly.pdbx_strand_id
1 'polypeptide(L)'
;MYKKRKNYKSLFNKIKKKGNWHFDPSKKSKDAKYLGRIKLSNDIVSGAIKSVEKSPLIPAVQLYKKDLINKAYEKTPVAWGKVDNIQAGYNASNTLFKQKYFYQDKTMPKWCKKMLTISKLRDAYLTVHMNPPGSTNPWHYDTYEGIVKKNLNPRNNFKTVKRILIFIEPWHWGHFLQVGNNIISNWKQGDVYSWDAKRYHLAGNSGWTKRYILAITGFAERLPKFKI
;
A
#
# COMPACT_ATOMS: atom_id res chain seq x y z
N MET A 1 -16.66 -27.78 15.63
CA MET A 1 -16.39 -28.50 14.37
C MET A 1 -15.44 -27.68 13.51
N TYR A 2 -14.15 -27.98 13.47
CA TYR A 2 -13.18 -27.28 12.61
C TYR A 2 -13.44 -27.68 11.16
N LYS A 3 -13.95 -26.75 10.33
CA LYS A 3 -14.00 -26.95 8.88
C LYS A 3 -12.56 -27.17 8.38
N LYS A 4 -12.31 -28.30 7.69
CA LYS A 4 -11.04 -28.62 7.04
C LYS A 4 -10.50 -27.37 6.35
N ARG A 5 -9.34 -26.88 6.80
CA ARG A 5 -8.64 -25.78 6.12
C ARG A 5 -8.40 -26.18 4.67
N LYS A 6 -8.95 -25.41 3.73
CA LYS A 6 -8.66 -25.61 2.30
C LYS A 6 -7.17 -25.54 2.09
N ASN A 7 -6.66 -26.46 1.30
CA ASN A 7 -5.23 -26.63 1.04
C ASN A 7 -4.61 -25.31 0.54
N TYR A 8 -3.68 -24.76 1.32
CA TYR A 8 -2.96 -23.54 1.01
C TYR A 8 -2.34 -23.55 -0.40
N LYS A 9 -1.89 -24.74 -0.89
CA LYS A 9 -1.40 -24.92 -2.25
C LYS A 9 -2.40 -24.48 -3.33
N SER A 10 -3.68 -24.75 -3.15
CA SER A 10 -4.72 -24.35 -4.11
C SER A 10 -4.98 -22.84 -4.08
N LEU A 11 -4.89 -22.22 -2.88
CA LEU A 11 -5.02 -20.78 -2.72
C LEU A 11 -3.86 -20.03 -3.39
N PHE A 12 -2.62 -20.46 -3.14
CA PHE A 12 -1.42 -19.92 -3.78
C PHE A 12 -1.49 -20.05 -5.31
N ASN A 13 -1.95 -21.19 -5.83
CA ASN A 13 -2.09 -21.39 -7.26
C ASN A 13 -3.15 -20.46 -7.89
N LYS A 14 -4.23 -20.17 -7.18
CA LYS A 14 -5.24 -19.18 -7.61
C LYS A 14 -4.68 -17.77 -7.65
N ILE A 15 -3.93 -17.37 -6.63
CA ILE A 15 -3.26 -16.07 -6.55
C ILE A 15 -2.26 -15.95 -7.71
N LYS A 16 -1.45 -16.96 -7.92
CA LYS A 16 -0.44 -17.05 -8.98
C LYS A 16 -1.03 -16.90 -10.40
N LYS A 17 -2.22 -17.46 -10.64
CA LYS A 17 -2.93 -17.35 -11.93
C LYS A 17 -3.58 -15.98 -12.16
N LYS A 18 -3.85 -15.21 -11.13
CA LYS A 18 -4.66 -13.98 -11.22
C LYS A 18 -3.87 -12.67 -11.26
N GLY A 19 -2.57 -12.71 -10.98
CA GLY A 19 -1.73 -11.50 -10.92
C GLY A 19 -0.30 -11.77 -11.35
N ASN A 20 0.50 -10.71 -11.39
CA ASN A 20 1.93 -10.77 -11.71
C ASN A 20 2.78 -11.20 -10.50
N TRP A 21 2.18 -11.89 -9.54
CA TRP A 21 2.91 -12.40 -8.40
C TRP A 21 3.42 -13.81 -8.68
N HIS A 22 4.68 -13.99 -8.39
CA HIS A 22 5.31 -15.30 -8.29
C HIS A 22 6.27 -15.23 -7.10
N PHE A 23 6.09 -16.11 -6.16
CA PHE A 23 7.05 -16.32 -5.09
C PHE A 23 7.97 -17.46 -5.53
N ASP A 24 9.24 -17.13 -5.72
CA ASP A 24 10.28 -18.09 -6.00
C ASP A 24 11.52 -17.69 -5.18
N PRO A 25 11.76 -18.33 -4.03
CA PRO A 25 12.85 -17.96 -3.13
C PRO A 25 14.23 -18.13 -3.76
N SER A 26 14.35 -18.92 -4.83
CA SER A 26 15.60 -19.08 -5.57
C SER A 26 15.92 -17.92 -6.51
N LYS A 27 14.94 -17.09 -6.83
CA LYS A 27 15.11 -15.97 -7.75
C LYS A 27 15.24 -14.65 -7.01
N LYS A 28 16.37 -13.98 -7.22
CA LYS A 28 16.49 -12.55 -6.87
C LYS A 28 15.56 -11.78 -7.79
N SER A 29 14.59 -11.07 -7.23
CA SER A 29 13.67 -10.24 -7.99
C SER A 29 13.91 -8.75 -7.72
N LYS A 30 13.60 -7.93 -8.73
CA LYS A 30 13.56 -6.47 -8.62
C LYS A 30 12.12 -5.97 -8.59
N ASP A 31 11.26 -6.67 -7.86
CA ASP A 31 9.84 -6.35 -7.81
C ASP A 31 9.59 -5.00 -7.14
N ALA A 32 10.35 -4.68 -6.11
CA ALA A 32 10.38 -3.35 -5.49
C ALA A 32 11.58 -2.55 -6.00
N LYS A 33 11.32 -1.30 -6.40
CA LYS A 33 12.35 -0.36 -6.90
C LYS A 33 12.65 0.66 -5.80
N TYR A 34 13.88 0.67 -5.29
CA TYR A 34 14.35 1.73 -4.43
C TYR A 34 14.61 2.99 -5.27
N LEU A 35 14.02 4.10 -4.90
CA LEU A 35 14.09 5.35 -5.65
C LEU A 35 15.03 6.40 -5.03
N GLY A 36 15.62 6.09 -3.89
CA GLY A 36 16.46 7.00 -3.10
C GLY A 36 15.78 7.40 -1.80
N ARG A 37 16.25 8.48 -1.19
CA ARG A 37 15.77 8.96 0.10
C ARG A 37 15.40 10.44 0.02
N ILE A 38 14.37 10.83 0.77
CA ILE A 38 13.93 12.21 0.95
C ILE A 38 14.25 12.65 2.38
N LYS A 39 14.87 13.80 2.55
CA LYS A 39 15.00 14.41 3.88
C LYS A 39 13.63 14.92 4.33
N LEU A 40 13.07 14.26 5.33
CA LEU A 40 11.79 14.65 5.92
C LEU A 40 12.04 15.64 7.07
N SER A 41 11.33 16.76 7.04
CA SER A 41 11.34 17.72 8.14
C SER A 41 10.36 17.30 9.24
N ASN A 42 10.57 17.77 10.45
CA ASN A 42 9.73 17.42 11.60
C ASN A 42 8.25 17.77 11.39
N ASP A 43 7.95 18.85 10.69
CA ASP A 43 6.58 19.27 10.34
C ASP A 43 5.89 18.25 9.43
N ILE A 44 6.61 17.63 8.48
CA ILE A 44 6.08 16.55 7.62
C ILE A 44 5.78 15.31 8.46
N VAL A 45 6.75 14.85 9.23
CA VAL A 45 6.61 13.64 10.05
C VAL A 45 5.48 13.80 11.07
N SER A 46 5.52 14.88 11.88
CA SER A 46 4.51 15.13 12.91
C SER A 46 3.12 15.40 12.30
N GLY A 47 3.07 16.13 11.19
CA GLY A 47 1.83 16.40 10.47
C GLY A 47 1.18 15.13 9.93
N ALA A 48 1.97 14.22 9.33
CA ALA A 48 1.49 12.94 8.85
C ALA A 48 0.95 12.07 10.00
N ILE A 49 1.74 11.87 11.05
CA ILE A 49 1.35 11.06 12.21
C ILE A 49 0.09 11.64 12.88
N LYS A 50 0.09 12.91 13.24
CA LYS A 50 -1.07 13.55 13.87
C LYS A 50 -2.34 13.45 13.03
N SER A 51 -2.22 13.51 11.71
CA SER A 51 -3.38 13.43 10.81
C SER A 51 -4.00 12.04 10.76
N VAL A 52 -3.19 10.98 10.68
CA VAL A 52 -3.68 9.61 10.60
C VAL A 52 -4.16 9.09 11.96
N GLU A 53 -3.58 9.57 13.06
CA GLU A 53 -4.02 9.19 14.41
C GLU A 53 -5.45 9.64 14.72
N LYS A 54 -5.91 10.72 14.12
CA LYS A 54 -7.30 11.18 14.22
C LYS A 54 -8.29 10.34 13.40
N SER A 55 -7.81 9.45 12.51
CA SER A 55 -8.67 8.58 11.72
C SER A 55 -9.15 7.38 12.54
N PRO A 56 -10.32 6.82 12.25
CA PRO A 56 -10.78 5.60 12.90
C PRO A 56 -9.83 4.43 12.59
N LEU A 57 -9.73 3.51 13.53
CA LEU A 57 -9.10 2.22 13.33
C LEU A 57 -10.12 1.31 12.65
N ILE A 58 -9.79 0.81 11.47
CA ILE A 58 -10.69 0.02 10.63
C ILE A 58 -10.02 -1.28 10.19
N PRO A 59 -10.74 -2.39 10.12
CA PRO A 59 -10.21 -3.64 9.58
C PRO A 59 -10.26 -3.65 8.05
N ALA A 60 -9.14 -4.00 7.41
CA ALA A 60 -9.06 -4.10 5.96
C ALA A 60 -10.09 -5.09 5.40
N VAL A 61 -10.29 -6.21 6.08
CA VAL A 61 -11.27 -7.25 5.68
C VAL A 61 -12.71 -6.74 5.71
N GLN A 62 -13.06 -5.81 6.60
CA GLN A 62 -14.43 -5.27 6.69
C GLN A 62 -14.70 -4.12 5.72
N LEU A 63 -13.69 -3.35 5.32
CA LEU A 63 -13.86 -2.26 4.36
C LEU A 63 -14.55 -2.71 3.08
N TYR A 64 -14.27 -3.94 2.68
CA TYR A 64 -14.77 -4.50 1.43
C TYR A 64 -15.96 -5.46 1.61
N LYS A 65 -16.45 -5.64 2.85
CA LYS A 65 -17.58 -6.51 3.11
C LYS A 65 -18.89 -5.97 2.53
N LYS A 66 -19.06 -4.64 2.51
CA LYS A 66 -20.20 -3.99 1.84
C LYS A 66 -20.04 -4.03 0.30
N ASP A 67 -18.81 -3.97 -0.18
CA ASP A 67 -18.50 -3.95 -1.61
C ASP A 67 -18.46 -5.37 -2.21
N LEU A 68 -18.33 -6.42 -1.39
CA LEU A 68 -18.45 -7.81 -1.80
C LEU A 68 -19.88 -8.14 -2.31
N ILE A 69 -20.88 -7.34 -1.93
CA ILE A 69 -22.25 -7.43 -2.42
C ILE A 69 -22.37 -6.76 -3.79
N ASN A 70 -21.41 -5.96 -4.21
CA ASN A 70 -21.43 -5.24 -5.47
C ASN A 70 -20.78 -6.11 -6.56
N LYS A 71 -21.58 -6.69 -7.45
CA LYS A 71 -21.19 -7.59 -8.57
C LYS A 71 -20.00 -7.09 -9.40
N ALA A 72 -19.71 -5.78 -9.40
CA ALA A 72 -18.55 -5.20 -10.06
C ALA A 72 -17.21 -5.64 -9.45
N TYR A 73 -17.18 -5.98 -8.16
CA TYR A 73 -15.99 -6.45 -7.45
C TYR A 73 -15.76 -7.96 -7.54
N GLU A 74 -16.77 -8.74 -7.90
CA GLU A 74 -16.60 -10.20 -8.13
C GLU A 74 -15.63 -10.48 -9.27
N LYS A 75 -15.51 -9.55 -10.23
CA LYS A 75 -14.61 -9.66 -11.38
C LYS A 75 -13.20 -9.13 -11.12
N THR A 76 -12.95 -8.41 -10.03
CA THR A 76 -11.60 -7.93 -9.70
C THR A 76 -10.83 -9.02 -8.96
N PRO A 77 -9.76 -9.54 -9.55
CA PRO A 77 -8.98 -10.57 -8.89
C PRO A 77 -8.28 -9.96 -7.66
N VAL A 78 -8.56 -10.51 -6.50
CA VAL A 78 -7.95 -10.18 -5.21
C VAL A 78 -8.04 -8.70 -4.83
N ALA A 79 -9.26 -8.26 -4.60
CA ALA A 79 -9.48 -7.11 -3.72
C ALA A 79 -9.25 -7.57 -2.26
N TRP A 80 -8.86 -6.62 -1.41
CA TRP A 80 -8.87 -6.80 0.03
C TRP A 80 -10.24 -7.39 0.47
N GLY A 81 -10.22 -8.31 1.40
CA GLY A 81 -11.46 -8.86 1.97
C GLY A 81 -12.18 -9.90 1.12
N LYS A 82 -11.60 -10.37 0.02
CA LYS A 82 -12.15 -11.53 -0.67
C LYS A 82 -12.16 -12.76 0.23
N VAL A 83 -13.08 -13.65 -0.12
CA VAL A 83 -13.25 -14.98 0.50
C VAL A 83 -11.90 -15.70 0.67
N ASP A 84 -10.97 -15.54 -0.28
CA ASP A 84 -9.65 -16.13 -0.25
C ASP A 84 -8.79 -15.61 0.92
N ASN A 85 -8.84 -14.31 1.24
CA ASN A 85 -8.12 -13.74 2.39
C ASN A 85 -8.74 -14.23 3.73
N ILE A 86 -10.05 -14.29 3.81
CA ILE A 86 -10.73 -14.84 5.00
C ILE A 86 -10.39 -16.32 5.19
N GLN A 87 -10.37 -17.10 4.10
CA GLN A 87 -9.98 -18.52 4.14
C GLN A 87 -8.50 -18.72 4.51
N ALA A 88 -7.64 -17.73 4.20
CA ALA A 88 -6.23 -17.71 4.62
C ALA A 88 -6.04 -17.33 6.10
N GLY A 89 -7.12 -16.99 6.81
CA GLY A 89 -7.07 -16.64 8.23
C GLY A 89 -7.02 -15.15 8.53
N TYR A 90 -7.09 -14.28 7.52
CA TYR A 90 -7.23 -12.84 7.75
C TYR A 90 -8.64 -12.51 8.23
N ASN A 91 -8.73 -11.69 9.25
CA ASN A 91 -9.98 -11.30 9.89
C ASN A 91 -9.93 -9.83 10.37
N ALA A 92 -10.99 -9.40 11.03
CA ALA A 92 -11.09 -8.01 11.49
C ALA A 92 -10.00 -7.64 12.50
N SER A 93 -9.55 -8.56 13.36
CA SER A 93 -8.60 -8.27 14.43
C SER A 93 -7.14 -8.19 13.94
N ASN A 94 -6.77 -9.00 12.94
CA ASN A 94 -5.39 -9.04 12.45
C ASN A 94 -5.15 -8.22 11.17
N THR A 95 -6.15 -7.43 10.73
CA THR A 95 -6.05 -6.54 9.56
C THR A 95 -6.38 -5.09 9.88
N LEU A 96 -6.18 -4.68 11.12
CA LEU A 96 -6.46 -3.32 11.58
C LEU A 96 -5.48 -2.31 10.98
N PHE A 97 -6.00 -1.16 10.56
CA PHE A 97 -5.17 -0.03 10.16
C PHE A 97 -5.93 1.29 10.27
N LYS A 98 -5.20 2.40 10.26
CA LYS A 98 -5.75 3.74 10.05
C LYS A 98 -5.29 4.27 8.71
N GLN A 99 -6.14 5.09 8.07
CA GLN A 99 -5.83 5.68 6.79
C GLN A 99 -6.40 7.10 6.70
N LYS A 100 -5.61 8.03 6.15
CA LYS A 100 -6.04 9.39 5.86
C LYS A 100 -5.65 9.77 4.45
N TYR A 101 -6.64 10.17 3.64
CA TYR A 101 -6.44 10.69 2.29
C TYR A 101 -6.35 12.21 2.29
N PHE A 102 -5.51 12.74 1.41
CA PHE A 102 -5.37 14.15 1.11
C PHE A 102 -5.40 14.35 -0.39
N TYR A 103 -6.47 14.94 -0.86
CA TYR A 103 -6.64 15.33 -2.27
C TYR A 103 -6.20 16.78 -2.45
N GLN A 104 -5.81 17.16 -3.68
CA GLN A 104 -5.41 18.52 -3.99
C GLN A 104 -6.62 19.45 -3.95
N ASP A 105 -6.82 20.09 -2.83
CA ASP A 105 -7.83 21.11 -2.61
C ASP A 105 -7.28 22.29 -1.79
N LYS A 106 -8.13 23.30 -1.55
CA LYS A 106 -7.74 24.50 -0.78
C LYS A 106 -7.39 24.18 0.68
N THR A 107 -7.96 23.12 1.24
CA THR A 107 -7.81 22.73 2.65
C THR A 107 -6.58 21.87 2.91
N MET A 108 -5.88 21.44 1.86
CA MET A 108 -4.72 20.56 1.97
C MET A 108 -3.61 21.21 2.82
N PRO A 109 -3.12 20.51 3.86
CA PRO A 109 -2.05 21.00 4.71
C PRO A 109 -0.77 21.35 3.94
N LYS A 110 -0.03 22.35 4.41
CA LYS A 110 1.22 22.80 3.76
C LYS A 110 2.24 21.67 3.59
N TRP A 111 2.38 20.79 4.59
CA TRP A 111 3.28 19.64 4.51
C TRP A 111 2.88 18.65 3.41
N CYS A 112 1.58 18.44 3.17
CA CYS A 112 1.10 17.61 2.06
C CYS A 112 1.47 18.22 0.71
N LYS A 113 1.23 19.53 0.52
CA LYS A 113 1.60 20.24 -0.72
C LYS A 113 3.09 20.10 -1.01
N LYS A 114 3.93 20.27 0.02
CA LYS A 114 5.38 20.08 -0.08
C LYS A 114 5.75 18.66 -0.55
N MET A 115 5.11 17.64 0.02
CA MET A 115 5.36 16.24 -0.37
C MET A 115 4.90 15.93 -1.80
N LEU A 116 3.75 16.49 -2.23
CA LEU A 116 3.29 16.33 -3.62
C LEU A 116 4.27 16.98 -4.61
N THR A 117 4.77 18.18 -4.31
CA THR A 117 5.79 18.84 -5.14
C THR A 117 7.07 18.01 -5.25
N ILE A 118 7.58 17.49 -4.12
CA ILE A 118 8.77 16.64 -4.08
C ILE A 118 8.55 15.36 -4.90
N SER A 119 7.34 14.79 -4.89
CA SER A 119 7.02 13.55 -5.60
C SER A 119 7.15 13.65 -7.11
N LYS A 120 7.03 14.85 -7.69
CA LYS A 120 7.02 15.11 -9.13
C LYS A 120 5.93 14.31 -9.90
N LEU A 121 4.92 13.82 -9.20
CA LEU A 121 3.77 13.15 -9.81
C LEU A 121 2.67 14.17 -10.13
N ARG A 122 2.12 14.09 -11.32
CA ARG A 122 0.98 14.93 -11.75
C ARG A 122 -0.31 14.40 -11.15
N ASP A 123 -1.27 15.29 -10.92
CA ASP A 123 -2.64 14.96 -10.45
C ASP A 123 -2.63 13.94 -9.30
N ALA A 124 -1.70 14.14 -8.38
CA ALA A 124 -1.41 13.20 -7.33
C ALA A 124 -2.26 13.46 -6.07
N TYR A 125 -2.55 12.41 -5.34
CA TYR A 125 -3.04 12.47 -3.98
C TYR A 125 -2.09 11.77 -3.02
N LEU A 126 -2.19 12.11 -1.75
CA LEU A 126 -1.36 11.57 -0.70
C LEU A 126 -2.22 10.77 0.27
N THR A 127 -1.70 9.66 0.74
CA THR A 127 -2.33 8.84 1.77
C THR A 127 -1.33 8.57 2.88
N VAL A 128 -1.74 8.75 4.13
CA VAL A 128 -0.97 8.28 5.29
C VAL A 128 -1.63 7.02 5.82
N HIS A 129 -0.84 6.00 6.09
CA HIS A 129 -1.29 4.75 6.71
C HIS A 129 -0.60 4.54 8.04
N MET A 130 -1.30 3.93 8.99
CA MET A 130 -0.77 3.43 10.23
C MET A 130 -1.24 2.00 10.46
N ASN A 131 -0.30 1.11 10.71
CA ASN A 131 -0.59 -0.25 11.16
C ASN A 131 -0.23 -0.37 12.65
N PRO A 132 -1.18 -0.73 13.52
CA PRO A 132 -0.89 -1.02 14.92
C PRO A 132 -0.09 -2.33 15.06
N PRO A 133 0.53 -2.60 16.20
CA PRO A 133 1.10 -3.90 16.52
C PRO A 133 0.12 -5.05 16.26
N GLY A 134 0.63 -6.18 15.75
CA GLY A 134 -0.15 -7.39 15.47
C GLY A 134 -1.02 -7.31 14.20
N SER A 135 -0.91 -6.26 13.39
CA SER A 135 -1.73 -6.12 12.20
C SER A 135 -0.98 -6.33 10.89
N THR A 136 -1.71 -6.82 9.90
CA THR A 136 -1.18 -7.10 8.56
C THR A 136 -2.15 -6.63 7.49
N ASN A 137 -1.65 -5.92 6.50
CA ASN A 137 -2.35 -5.72 5.24
C ASN A 137 -2.14 -7.00 4.40
N PRO A 138 -3.20 -7.79 4.13
CA PRO A 138 -3.03 -9.07 3.44
C PRO A 138 -2.51 -8.92 2.01
N TRP A 139 -2.13 -10.03 1.39
CA TRP A 139 -1.72 -10.07 -0.01
C TRP A 139 -2.78 -9.46 -0.94
N HIS A 140 -2.40 -8.44 -1.66
CA HIS A 140 -3.24 -7.74 -2.63
C HIS A 140 -2.39 -7.07 -3.70
N TYR A 141 -3.03 -6.54 -4.72
CA TYR A 141 -2.45 -5.58 -5.64
C TYR A 141 -3.36 -4.38 -5.82
N ASP A 142 -2.77 -3.25 -6.16
CA ASP A 142 -3.50 -2.02 -6.45
C ASP A 142 -4.01 -1.99 -7.88
N THR A 143 -5.28 -1.71 -8.10
CA THR A 143 -5.86 -1.59 -9.44
C THR A 143 -5.69 -0.20 -10.04
N TYR A 144 -5.61 0.83 -9.20
CA TYR A 144 -5.59 2.26 -9.57
C TYR A 144 -6.78 2.73 -10.45
N GLU A 145 -7.80 1.90 -10.63
CA GLU A 145 -8.95 2.25 -11.47
C GLU A 145 -9.62 3.56 -11.07
N GLY A 146 -9.75 3.80 -9.77
CA GLY A 146 -10.42 4.98 -9.25
C GLY A 146 -9.75 6.29 -9.66
N ILE A 147 -8.41 6.34 -9.67
CA ILE A 147 -7.69 7.55 -10.10
C ILE A 147 -7.65 7.67 -11.62
N VAL A 148 -7.46 6.57 -12.34
CA VAL A 148 -7.37 6.59 -13.80
C VAL A 148 -8.72 6.95 -14.44
N LYS A 149 -9.82 6.34 -13.99
CA LYS A 149 -11.16 6.60 -14.55
C LYS A 149 -11.70 8.00 -14.25
N LYS A 150 -11.28 8.61 -13.14
CA LYS A 150 -11.71 9.97 -12.75
C LYS A 150 -10.87 11.08 -13.37
N ASN A 151 -9.75 10.74 -13.99
CA ASN A 151 -8.83 11.73 -14.54
C ASN A 151 -9.17 12.03 -16.01
N LEU A 152 -9.42 13.30 -16.32
CA LEU A 152 -9.80 13.75 -17.66
C LEU A 152 -8.58 14.03 -18.56
N ASN A 153 -7.36 14.06 -18.02
CA ASN A 153 -6.16 14.29 -18.79
C ASN A 153 -5.78 13.02 -19.59
N PRO A 154 -5.74 13.06 -20.93
CA PRO A 154 -5.45 11.88 -21.76
C PRO A 154 -4.06 11.30 -21.56
N ARG A 155 -3.10 12.09 -21.02
CA ARG A 155 -1.77 11.60 -20.63
C ARG A 155 -1.79 10.73 -19.37
N ASN A 156 -2.88 10.73 -18.62
CA ASN A 156 -3.02 10.03 -17.35
C ASN A 156 -3.80 8.72 -17.56
N ASN A 157 -3.09 7.63 -17.60
CA ASN A 157 -3.64 6.32 -17.88
C ASN A 157 -2.92 5.21 -17.07
N PHE A 158 -3.28 3.95 -17.28
CA PHE A 158 -2.70 2.81 -16.54
C PHE A 158 -1.19 2.60 -16.77
N LYS A 159 -0.61 3.13 -17.85
CA LYS A 159 0.84 3.06 -18.09
C LYS A 159 1.60 4.14 -17.32
N THR A 160 0.97 5.30 -17.13
CA THR A 160 1.59 6.47 -16.49
C THR A 160 1.26 6.59 -15.00
N VAL A 161 0.27 5.84 -14.48
CA VAL A 161 -0.01 5.84 -13.03
C VAL A 161 1.18 5.26 -12.26
N LYS A 162 1.59 5.95 -11.21
CA LYS A 162 2.70 5.59 -10.32
C LYS A 162 2.26 5.75 -8.87
N ARG A 163 2.77 4.87 -8.03
CA ARG A 163 2.71 5.02 -6.57
C ARG A 163 4.12 4.96 -6.03
N ILE A 164 4.46 5.92 -5.18
CA ILE A 164 5.66 5.88 -4.36
C ILE A 164 5.26 5.73 -2.90
N LEU A 165 6.02 4.92 -2.18
CA LEU A 165 5.88 4.70 -0.75
C LEU A 165 7.07 5.30 -0.05
N ILE A 166 6.83 6.06 1.01
CA ILE A 166 7.85 6.77 1.79
C ILE A 166 7.73 6.32 3.24
N PHE A 167 8.82 5.83 3.79
CA PHE A 167 8.88 5.48 5.20
C PHE A 167 9.13 6.74 6.02
N ILE A 168 8.15 7.15 6.82
CA ILE A 168 8.22 8.40 7.59
C ILE A 168 8.92 8.26 8.94
N GLU A 169 9.17 7.03 9.36
CA GLU A 169 9.99 6.69 10.52
C GLU A 169 11.05 5.66 10.13
N PRO A 170 12.13 5.51 10.89
CA PRO A 170 13.08 4.43 10.68
C PRO A 170 12.41 3.08 10.94
N TRP A 171 13.02 2.03 10.46
CA TRP A 171 12.56 0.66 10.69
C TRP A 171 12.58 0.29 12.17
N HIS A 172 11.56 -0.42 12.60
CA HIS A 172 11.45 -1.03 13.93
C HIS A 172 11.24 -2.54 13.80
N TRP A 173 11.66 -3.27 14.82
CA TRP A 173 11.47 -4.72 14.91
C TRP A 173 10.03 -5.13 14.62
N GLY A 174 9.90 -6.16 13.77
CA GLY A 174 8.60 -6.70 13.37
C GLY A 174 7.90 -5.94 12.23
N HIS A 175 8.44 -4.81 11.79
CA HIS A 175 7.91 -4.11 10.61
C HIS A 175 8.45 -4.72 9.33
N PHE A 176 7.60 -4.99 8.36
CA PHE A 176 8.03 -5.46 7.05
C PHE A 176 7.06 -5.03 5.93
N LEU A 177 7.59 -5.02 4.74
CA LEU A 177 6.85 -4.89 3.48
C LEU A 177 7.39 -5.94 2.53
N GLN A 178 6.53 -6.76 1.96
CA GLN A 178 6.91 -7.70 0.93
C GLN A 178 6.23 -7.33 -0.39
N VAL A 179 7.00 -7.27 -1.46
CA VAL A 179 6.54 -6.99 -2.82
C VAL A 179 7.07 -8.09 -3.72
N GLY A 180 6.19 -8.99 -4.19
CA GLY A 180 6.61 -10.21 -4.86
C GLY A 180 7.63 -10.98 -4.00
N ASN A 181 8.83 -11.22 -4.55
CA ASN A 181 9.92 -11.89 -3.84
C ASN A 181 10.79 -10.95 -2.97
N ASN A 182 10.60 -9.64 -3.06
CA ASN A 182 11.39 -8.70 -2.25
C ASN A 182 10.77 -8.50 -0.87
N ILE A 183 11.54 -8.77 0.18
CA ILE A 183 11.21 -8.38 1.55
C ILE A 183 12.03 -7.14 1.87
N ILE A 184 11.33 -6.08 2.28
CA ILE A 184 11.90 -4.79 2.67
C ILE A 184 11.80 -4.66 4.18
N SER A 185 12.97 -4.53 4.82
CA SER A 185 13.19 -4.24 6.23
C SER A 185 14.41 -3.33 6.35
N ASN A 186 14.76 -2.91 7.54
CA ASN A 186 15.93 -2.06 7.80
C ASN A 186 15.95 -0.74 7.01
N TRP A 187 14.78 -0.23 6.62
CA TRP A 187 14.70 1.07 5.97
C TRP A 187 15.06 2.20 6.92
N LYS A 188 15.56 3.27 6.34
CA LYS A 188 15.80 4.53 7.05
C LYS A 188 14.64 5.48 6.81
N GLN A 189 14.43 6.43 7.71
CA GLN A 189 13.47 7.51 7.53
C GLN A 189 13.72 8.21 6.18
N GLY A 190 12.64 8.42 5.44
CA GLY A 190 12.67 9.05 4.12
C GLY A 190 13.00 8.10 2.96
N ASP A 191 13.30 6.83 3.19
CA ASP A 191 13.49 5.87 2.09
C ASP A 191 12.24 5.75 1.25
N VAL A 192 12.43 5.75 -0.08
CA VAL A 192 11.35 5.76 -1.07
C VAL A 192 11.41 4.51 -1.93
N TYR A 193 10.28 3.82 -2.01
CA TYR A 193 10.11 2.65 -2.85
C TYR A 193 8.91 2.80 -3.79
N SER A 194 8.94 2.04 -4.87
CA SER A 194 7.82 1.89 -5.81
C SER A 194 7.81 0.49 -6.39
N TRP A 195 6.67 0.07 -6.89
CA TRP A 195 6.51 -1.16 -7.66
C TRP A 195 5.44 -0.98 -8.74
N ASP A 196 5.43 -1.90 -9.69
CA ASP A 196 4.50 -1.83 -10.81
C ASP A 196 3.07 -2.16 -10.35
N ALA A 197 2.09 -1.52 -10.97
CA ALA A 197 0.68 -1.86 -10.79
C ALA A 197 0.46 -3.37 -10.98
N LYS A 198 -0.50 -3.94 -10.24
CA LYS A 198 -0.78 -5.39 -10.23
C LYS A 198 0.34 -6.27 -9.65
N ARG A 199 1.40 -5.70 -9.09
CA ARG A 199 2.36 -6.47 -8.33
C ARG A 199 1.79 -6.78 -6.95
N TYR A 200 1.72 -8.07 -6.63
CA TYR A 200 1.25 -8.51 -5.32
C TYR A 200 2.19 -8.06 -4.23
N HIS A 201 1.60 -7.53 -3.17
CA HIS A 201 2.35 -7.08 -1.99
C HIS A 201 1.53 -7.27 -0.72
N LEU A 202 2.22 -7.32 0.38
CA LEU A 202 1.66 -7.31 1.73
C LEU A 202 2.55 -6.45 2.64
N ALA A 203 1.98 -5.97 3.72
CA ALA A 203 2.72 -5.22 4.72
C ALA A 203 2.26 -5.66 6.11
N GLY A 204 3.18 -5.82 7.03
CA GLY A 204 2.87 -6.27 8.37
C GLY A 204 3.63 -5.50 9.45
N ASN A 205 3.05 -5.56 10.63
CA ASN A 205 3.60 -5.06 11.86
C ASN A 205 3.46 -6.12 12.95
N SER A 206 4.47 -6.99 13.05
CA SER A 206 4.57 -8.00 14.13
C SER A 206 5.36 -7.47 15.34
N GLY A 207 5.72 -6.18 15.31
CA GLY A 207 6.46 -5.52 16.39
C GLY A 207 5.56 -4.91 17.45
N TRP A 208 6.15 -4.06 18.28
CA TRP A 208 5.48 -3.42 19.42
C TRP A 208 5.19 -1.93 19.21
N THR A 209 5.73 -1.33 18.17
CA THR A 209 5.50 0.07 17.82
C THR A 209 4.57 0.20 16.64
N LYS A 210 3.84 1.30 16.52
CA LYS A 210 3.02 1.60 15.35
C LYS A 210 3.91 1.80 14.13
N ARG A 211 3.45 1.34 12.96
CA ARG A 211 4.15 1.49 11.70
C ARG A 211 3.46 2.54 10.84
N TYR A 212 4.17 3.62 10.49
CA TYR A 212 3.64 4.71 9.68
C TYR A 212 4.31 4.78 8.32
N ILE A 213 3.50 4.96 7.30
CA ILE A 213 3.97 5.16 5.93
C ILE A 213 3.16 6.25 5.24
N LEU A 214 3.77 6.87 4.25
CA LEU A 214 3.15 7.84 3.38
C LEU A 214 3.20 7.31 1.95
N ALA A 215 2.06 7.25 1.27
CA ALA A 215 1.96 6.86 -0.12
C ALA A 215 1.49 8.05 -0.97
N ILE A 216 2.14 8.28 -2.10
CA ILE A 216 1.71 9.27 -3.08
C ILE A 216 1.39 8.54 -4.38
N THR A 217 0.17 8.71 -4.86
CA THR A 217 -0.30 8.13 -6.11
C THR A 217 -0.64 9.25 -7.08
N GLY A 218 -0.11 9.18 -8.28
CA GLY A 218 -0.30 10.18 -9.34
C GLY A 218 0.26 9.65 -10.66
N PHE A 219 0.56 10.54 -11.59
CA PHE A 219 0.97 10.18 -12.93
C PHE A 219 2.35 10.71 -13.30
N ALA A 220 3.17 9.89 -13.93
CA ALA A 220 4.45 10.25 -14.52
C ALA A 220 4.85 9.26 -15.60
N GLU A 221 5.58 9.71 -16.61
CA GLU A 221 6.15 8.84 -17.65
C GLU A 221 7.24 7.94 -17.06
N ARG A 222 8.06 8.50 -16.16
CA ARG A 222 9.13 7.78 -15.47
C ARG A 222 9.05 8.02 -13.97
N LEU A 223 9.47 7.04 -13.19
CA LEU A 223 9.58 7.20 -11.76
C LEU A 223 10.66 8.23 -11.42
N PRO A 224 10.39 9.16 -10.49
CA PRO A 224 11.40 10.09 -10.01
C PRO A 224 12.52 9.34 -9.28
N LYS A 225 13.71 9.91 -9.27
CA LYS A 225 14.81 9.49 -8.39
C LYS A 225 15.01 10.58 -7.34
N PHE A 226 15.25 10.16 -6.12
CA PHE A 226 15.50 11.05 -4.99
C PHE A 226 16.96 10.93 -4.57
N LYS A 227 17.60 12.07 -4.40
CA LYS A 227 18.95 12.17 -3.82
C LYS A 227 18.79 12.80 -2.44
N ILE A 228 19.53 12.29 -1.47
CA ILE A 228 19.68 12.92 -0.17
C ILE A 228 20.58 14.13 -0.33
#